data_ddd036b481406644f2c4abfd8c1bb6d3
#
_entry.id   ddd036b481406644f2c4abfd8c1bb6d3
#
_cell.length_a   1.000
_cell.length_b   1.000
_cell.length_c   1.000
_cell.angle_alpha   90.00
_cell.angle_beta   90.00
_cell.angle_gamma   90.00
#
_symmetry.space_group_name_H-M   'P 1'
#
loop_
_entity.id
_entity.type
_entity.pdbx_description
1 polymer ?
#
loop_
_entity_poly.entity_id
_entity_poly.type
_entity_poly.pdbx_seq_one_letter_code
_entity_poly.pdbx_strand_id
1 'polypeptide(L)'
;MIFSRKILFFLFALLCVGFQVGRAAETPNHPVKFRVLAIAENGPTLHDGFVAAAKVWLAQLAAENDFAVDYINNTDQINDAFLAKYRLFIQLNYPPYHWTPVAKEAFERYITRGTGGWIGFHHAMLLGDFDGYPMWPWWSHFMGDIRYTSYIAQFATATVKVDDPNHPATKGLPHSFVIDKEEWYTWSRSNRPNVRVLASVDESTYQPRSMITMGDHPVVWTNEHVKARNIYIFMGHHAELFQNKDFTQLFRNSIFWAAGQ
;
A
#
# COMPACT_ATOMS: atom_id res chain seq x y z
N MET A 1 73.19 27.30 -47.50
CA MET A 1 72.36 27.25 -46.28
C MET A 1 70.95 26.84 -46.68
N ILE A 2 70.60 25.58 -46.47
CA ILE A 2 69.34 25.03 -46.93
C ILE A 2 68.53 24.66 -45.65
N PHE A 3 67.44 25.40 -45.42
CA PHE A 3 66.52 25.11 -44.29
C PHE A 3 65.47 24.11 -44.74
N SER A 4 65.52 22.90 -44.13
CA SER A 4 64.53 21.85 -44.33
C SER A 4 63.31 22.13 -43.44
N ARG A 5 62.10 22.24 -44.03
CA ARG A 5 60.81 22.31 -43.32
C ARG A 5 60.27 20.89 -43.11
N LYS A 6 60.25 20.49 -41.88
CA LYS A 6 59.47 19.24 -41.46
C LYS A 6 58.02 19.60 -41.33
N ILE A 7 57.18 18.99 -42.14
CA ILE A 7 55.73 19.04 -42.06
C ILE A 7 55.28 17.95 -41.04
N LEU A 8 54.57 18.34 -39.93
CA LEU A 8 54.03 17.49 -38.92
C LEU A 8 52.56 17.20 -39.25
N PHE A 9 52.25 15.96 -39.64
CA PHE A 9 50.88 15.53 -39.84
C PHE A 9 50.23 15.20 -38.46
N PHE A 10 49.21 15.98 -38.07
CA PHE A 10 48.34 15.62 -36.96
C PHE A 10 47.22 14.68 -37.45
N LEU A 11 47.25 13.45 -37.01
CA LEU A 11 46.16 12.53 -37.20
C LEU A 11 45.05 12.85 -36.15
N PHE A 12 43.91 13.36 -36.62
CA PHE A 12 42.69 13.48 -35.79
C PHE A 12 42.01 12.14 -35.74
N ALA A 13 42.10 11.44 -34.59
CA ALA A 13 41.29 10.26 -34.32
C ALA A 13 39.89 10.69 -33.95
N LEU A 14 38.89 10.46 -34.80
CA LEU A 14 37.48 10.66 -34.54
C LEU A 14 37.01 9.55 -33.61
N LEU A 15 36.81 9.85 -32.32
CA LEU A 15 36.12 8.96 -31.38
C LEU A 15 34.59 8.97 -31.69
N CYS A 16 34.11 7.95 -32.38
CA CYS A 16 32.68 7.70 -32.48
C CYS A 16 32.16 7.20 -31.11
N VAL A 17 31.59 8.12 -30.32
CA VAL A 17 30.80 7.74 -29.14
C VAL A 17 29.47 7.18 -29.64
N GLY A 18 29.37 5.87 -29.68
CA GLY A 18 28.12 5.18 -29.98
C GLY A 18 27.12 5.45 -28.84
N PHE A 19 26.08 6.24 -29.14
CA PHE A 19 24.88 6.31 -28.29
C PHE A 19 24.22 4.92 -28.31
N GLN A 20 24.36 4.16 -27.20
CA GLN A 20 23.50 3.02 -26.95
C GLN A 20 22.11 3.55 -26.62
N VAL A 21 21.21 3.49 -27.59
CA VAL A 21 19.79 3.68 -27.37
C VAL A 21 19.37 2.57 -26.40
N GLY A 22 19.03 2.96 -25.18
CA GLY A 22 18.53 2.05 -24.16
C GLY A 22 17.33 1.29 -24.71
N ARG A 23 17.50 -0.01 -24.87
CA ARG A 23 16.41 -0.93 -25.25
C ARG A 23 15.34 -0.80 -24.19
N ALA A 24 14.16 -0.32 -24.56
CA ALA A 24 12.99 -0.37 -23.71
C ALA A 24 12.84 -1.83 -23.26
N ALA A 25 12.68 -2.05 -21.96
CA ALA A 25 12.47 -3.38 -21.41
C ALA A 25 11.26 -4.00 -22.11
N GLU A 26 11.48 -5.04 -22.89
CA GLU A 26 10.42 -5.83 -23.49
C GLU A 26 9.56 -6.35 -22.34
N THR A 27 8.27 -5.99 -22.34
CA THR A 27 7.29 -6.60 -21.44
C THR A 27 7.31 -8.09 -21.67
N PRO A 28 7.52 -8.92 -20.64
CA PRO A 28 7.57 -10.36 -20.80
C PRO A 28 6.25 -10.84 -21.40
N ASN A 29 6.30 -11.56 -22.49
CA ASN A 29 5.17 -12.11 -23.24
C ASN A 29 4.61 -13.39 -22.55
N HIS A 30 4.67 -13.44 -21.20
CA HIS A 30 4.05 -14.49 -20.42
C HIS A 30 2.67 -14.04 -19.96
N PRO A 31 1.63 -14.88 -20.08
CA PRO A 31 0.32 -14.56 -19.56
C PRO A 31 0.41 -14.36 -18.03
N VAL A 32 0.00 -13.18 -17.57
CA VAL A 32 -0.02 -12.89 -16.13
C VAL A 32 -1.07 -13.77 -15.43
N LYS A 33 -0.75 -14.26 -14.24
CA LYS A 33 -1.64 -15.10 -13.42
C LYS A 33 -2.88 -14.32 -12.97
N PHE A 34 -2.69 -13.05 -12.61
CA PHE A 34 -3.77 -12.15 -12.20
C PHE A 34 -3.37 -10.68 -12.36
N ARG A 35 -4.37 -9.80 -12.29
CA ARG A 35 -4.16 -8.35 -12.33
C ARG A 35 -4.55 -7.72 -11.01
N VAL A 36 -3.77 -6.73 -10.62
CA VAL A 36 -3.96 -5.88 -9.43
C VAL A 36 -4.26 -4.48 -9.90
N LEU A 37 -5.27 -3.85 -9.33
CA LEU A 37 -5.50 -2.40 -9.42
C LEU A 37 -4.91 -1.75 -8.17
N ALA A 38 -4.11 -0.70 -8.33
CA ALA A 38 -3.62 0.09 -7.20
C ALA A 38 -4.06 1.55 -7.35
N ILE A 39 -4.63 2.13 -6.28
CA ILE A 39 -4.98 3.55 -6.23
C ILE A 39 -4.10 4.27 -5.22
N ALA A 40 -3.61 5.46 -5.60
CA ALA A 40 -2.87 6.36 -4.74
C ALA A 40 -3.23 7.80 -5.06
N GLU A 41 -3.11 8.70 -4.09
CA GLU A 41 -3.27 10.12 -4.34
C GLU A 41 -2.21 10.64 -5.31
N ASN A 42 -2.57 11.71 -6.04
CA ASN A 42 -1.66 12.47 -6.88
C ASN A 42 -1.20 13.73 -6.15
N GLY A 43 0.05 14.09 -6.41
CA GLY A 43 0.61 15.35 -5.97
C GLY A 43 1.48 15.22 -4.72
N PRO A 44 2.10 16.32 -4.29
CA PRO A 44 2.99 16.30 -3.13
C PRO A 44 2.16 16.14 -1.86
N THR A 45 2.06 14.90 -1.39
CA THR A 45 1.47 14.56 -0.11
C THR A 45 2.56 14.13 0.87
N LEU A 46 2.26 14.12 2.16
CA LEU A 46 3.20 13.63 3.18
C LEU A 46 3.54 12.13 3.01
N HIS A 47 2.76 11.41 2.19
CA HIS A 47 2.87 9.96 1.98
C HIS A 47 3.46 9.58 0.61
N ASP A 48 3.92 10.55 -0.18
CA ASP A 48 4.51 10.29 -1.50
C ASP A 48 5.69 9.32 -1.44
N GLY A 49 6.46 9.37 -0.37
CA GLY A 49 7.56 8.45 -0.12
C GLY A 49 7.10 7.00 -0.02
N PHE A 50 6.03 6.74 0.75
CA PHE A 50 5.43 5.41 0.87
C PHE A 50 4.90 4.92 -0.49
N VAL A 51 4.15 5.76 -1.21
CA VAL A 51 3.56 5.40 -2.51
C VAL A 51 4.65 5.09 -3.54
N ALA A 52 5.71 5.90 -3.59
CA ALA A 52 6.84 5.68 -4.51
C ALA A 52 7.56 4.36 -4.21
N ALA A 53 7.87 4.10 -2.94
CA ALA A 53 8.51 2.85 -2.51
C ALA A 53 7.60 1.63 -2.75
N ALA A 54 6.29 1.76 -2.49
CA ALA A 54 5.31 0.72 -2.79
C ALA A 54 5.29 0.35 -4.27
N LYS A 55 5.32 1.34 -5.18
CA LYS A 55 5.33 1.11 -6.62
C LYS A 55 6.57 0.33 -7.06
N VAL A 56 7.76 0.71 -6.55
CA VAL A 56 9.02 0.00 -6.85
C VAL A 56 8.96 -1.43 -6.34
N TRP A 57 8.55 -1.63 -5.09
CA TRP A 57 8.46 -2.95 -4.48
C TRP A 57 7.41 -3.84 -5.16
N LEU A 58 6.22 -3.29 -5.49
CA LEU A 58 5.18 -4.02 -6.21
C LEU A 58 5.61 -4.42 -7.62
N ALA A 59 6.37 -3.56 -8.33
CA ALA A 59 6.88 -3.89 -9.66
C ALA A 59 7.85 -5.08 -9.62
N GLN A 60 8.75 -5.11 -8.63
CA GLN A 60 9.65 -6.23 -8.42
C GLN A 60 8.87 -7.51 -8.06
N LEU A 61 7.97 -7.44 -7.08
CA LEU A 61 7.17 -8.59 -6.65
C LEU A 61 6.30 -9.13 -7.80
N ALA A 62 5.75 -8.25 -8.63
CA ALA A 62 4.93 -8.61 -9.79
C ALA A 62 5.75 -9.37 -10.84
N ALA A 63 6.96 -8.89 -11.14
CA ALA A 63 7.86 -9.54 -12.08
C ALA A 63 8.31 -10.93 -11.61
N GLU A 64 8.58 -11.09 -10.30
CA GLU A 64 8.99 -12.36 -9.70
C GLU A 64 7.86 -13.41 -9.62
N ASN A 65 6.58 -12.98 -9.70
CA ASN A 65 5.44 -13.86 -9.43
C ASN A 65 4.37 -13.88 -10.54
N ASP A 66 4.66 -13.30 -11.70
CA ASP A 66 3.81 -13.29 -12.92
C ASP A 66 2.44 -12.62 -12.71
N PHE A 67 2.36 -11.48 -12.02
CA PHE A 67 1.15 -10.67 -11.98
C PHE A 67 1.40 -9.25 -12.52
N ALA A 68 0.34 -8.52 -12.85
CA ALA A 68 0.43 -7.15 -13.34
C ALA A 68 -0.23 -6.19 -12.36
N VAL A 69 0.31 -4.97 -12.25
CA VAL A 69 -0.26 -3.89 -11.45
C VAL A 69 -0.57 -2.70 -12.34
N ASP A 70 -1.84 -2.31 -12.37
CA ASP A 70 -2.30 -1.07 -13.01
C ASP A 70 -2.52 -0.02 -11.94
N TYR A 71 -2.17 1.23 -12.25
CA TYR A 71 -2.26 2.34 -11.30
C TYR A 71 -3.29 3.38 -11.75
N ILE A 72 -4.09 3.84 -10.79
CA ILE A 72 -4.99 4.98 -10.95
C ILE A 72 -4.77 5.97 -9.81
N ASN A 73 -5.18 7.22 -10.00
CA ASN A 73 -4.99 8.30 -9.05
C ASN A 73 -6.30 9.01 -8.65
N ASN A 74 -7.42 8.55 -9.18
CA ASN A 74 -8.76 8.96 -8.81
C ASN A 74 -9.73 7.81 -9.08
N THR A 75 -10.99 7.97 -8.70
CA THR A 75 -12.00 6.93 -8.81
C THR A 75 -12.96 7.09 -9.98
N ASP A 76 -12.70 8.03 -10.90
CA ASP A 76 -13.64 8.42 -11.98
C ASP A 76 -13.97 7.27 -12.92
N GLN A 77 -13.01 6.40 -13.19
CA GLN A 77 -13.18 5.24 -14.07
C GLN A 77 -13.72 3.98 -13.35
N ILE A 78 -13.85 4.02 -12.01
CA ILE A 78 -14.28 2.86 -11.24
C ILE A 78 -15.78 2.63 -11.44
N ASN A 79 -16.11 1.44 -11.95
CA ASN A 79 -17.44 0.85 -12.04
C ASN A 79 -17.32 -0.68 -12.01
N ASP A 80 -18.44 -1.40 -12.00
CA ASP A 80 -18.45 -2.86 -11.90
C ASP A 80 -17.60 -3.53 -13.01
N ALA A 81 -17.75 -3.08 -14.26
CA ALA A 81 -17.03 -3.65 -15.41
C ALA A 81 -15.51 -3.37 -15.34
N PHE A 82 -15.13 -2.20 -14.79
CA PHE A 82 -13.74 -1.86 -14.59
C PHE A 82 -13.13 -2.73 -13.49
N LEU A 83 -13.77 -2.83 -12.32
CA LEU A 83 -13.28 -3.62 -11.19
C LEU A 83 -13.24 -5.13 -11.48
N ALA A 84 -14.15 -5.64 -12.31
CA ALA A 84 -14.19 -7.06 -12.69
C ALA A 84 -12.91 -7.56 -13.39
N LYS A 85 -12.07 -6.65 -13.89
CA LYS A 85 -10.79 -6.98 -14.53
C LYS A 85 -9.69 -7.36 -13.52
N TYR A 86 -9.89 -7.08 -12.23
CA TYR A 86 -8.87 -7.18 -11.20
C TYR A 86 -9.25 -8.20 -10.13
N ARG A 87 -8.29 -9.07 -9.80
CA ARG A 87 -8.41 -10.03 -8.70
C ARG A 87 -8.14 -9.41 -7.33
N LEU A 88 -7.42 -8.28 -7.33
CA LEU A 88 -7.05 -7.56 -6.12
C LEU A 88 -7.11 -6.05 -6.38
N PHE A 89 -7.66 -5.31 -5.43
CA PHE A 89 -7.61 -3.87 -5.39
C PHE A 89 -6.79 -3.41 -4.18
N ILE A 90 -5.72 -2.66 -4.42
CA ILE A 90 -4.85 -2.09 -3.37
C ILE A 90 -5.12 -0.59 -3.27
N GLN A 91 -5.52 -0.15 -2.10
CA GLN A 91 -5.69 1.26 -1.76
C GLN A 91 -4.46 1.69 -0.97
N LEU A 92 -3.45 2.25 -1.68
CA LEU A 92 -2.16 2.58 -1.07
C LEU A 92 -2.31 3.69 -0.04
N ASN A 93 -2.84 4.82 -0.45
CA ASN A 93 -2.94 5.98 0.44
C ASN A 93 -4.11 6.90 0.05
N TYR A 94 -5.12 6.33 -0.57
CA TYR A 94 -6.25 7.07 -1.11
C TYR A 94 -7.39 7.11 -0.08
N PRO A 95 -7.84 8.29 0.39
CA PRO A 95 -8.83 8.37 1.45
C PRO A 95 -10.25 8.07 0.94
N PRO A 96 -11.14 7.52 1.78
CA PRO A 96 -12.51 7.18 1.39
C PRO A 96 -13.36 8.37 0.96
N TYR A 97 -13.08 9.57 1.46
CA TYR A 97 -13.87 10.76 1.15
C TYR A 97 -13.65 11.31 -0.27
N HIS A 98 -12.58 10.92 -0.96
CA HIS A 98 -12.34 11.30 -2.35
C HIS A 98 -13.02 10.39 -3.38
N TRP A 99 -13.76 9.37 -2.94
CA TRP A 99 -14.45 8.45 -3.84
C TRP A 99 -15.71 9.08 -4.44
N THR A 100 -15.88 8.94 -5.78
CA THR A 100 -17.13 9.32 -6.45
C THR A 100 -18.28 8.40 -6.03
N PRO A 101 -19.55 8.88 -6.06
CA PRO A 101 -20.70 8.05 -5.70
C PRO A 101 -20.78 6.73 -6.48
N VAL A 102 -20.52 6.77 -7.79
CA VAL A 102 -20.53 5.58 -8.66
C VAL A 102 -19.45 4.58 -8.25
N ALA A 103 -18.26 5.08 -7.91
CA ALA A 103 -17.16 4.24 -7.45
C ALA A 103 -17.45 3.60 -6.09
N LYS A 104 -18.08 4.34 -5.16
CA LYS A 104 -18.50 3.80 -3.86
C LYS A 104 -19.43 2.61 -4.04
N GLU A 105 -20.50 2.75 -4.81
CA GLU A 105 -21.46 1.68 -5.06
C GLU A 105 -20.83 0.47 -5.77
N ALA A 106 -19.96 0.71 -6.75
CA ALA A 106 -19.27 -0.37 -7.44
C ALA A 106 -18.33 -1.15 -6.52
N PHE A 107 -17.61 -0.43 -5.66
CA PHE A 107 -16.71 -1.04 -4.68
C PHE A 107 -17.48 -1.83 -3.61
N GLU A 108 -18.59 -1.29 -3.08
CA GLU A 108 -19.46 -2.02 -2.17
C GLU A 108 -19.90 -3.36 -2.78
N ARG A 109 -20.32 -3.36 -4.05
CA ARG A 109 -20.67 -4.60 -4.75
C ARG A 109 -19.48 -5.52 -4.97
N TYR A 110 -18.31 -4.97 -5.31
CA TYR A 110 -17.07 -5.73 -5.50
C TYR A 110 -16.69 -6.51 -4.24
N ILE A 111 -16.76 -5.86 -3.08
CA ILE A 111 -16.46 -6.46 -1.77
C ILE A 111 -17.56 -7.44 -1.34
N THR A 112 -18.82 -7.03 -1.38
CA THR A 112 -19.93 -7.85 -0.87
C THR A 112 -20.18 -9.10 -1.69
N ARG A 113 -19.94 -9.06 -3.00
CA ARG A 113 -20.06 -10.21 -3.90
C ARG A 113 -18.81 -11.09 -3.94
N GLY A 114 -17.68 -10.60 -3.47
CA GLY A 114 -16.39 -11.30 -3.55
C GLY A 114 -15.84 -11.38 -4.98
N THR A 115 -16.04 -10.32 -5.76
CA THR A 115 -15.53 -10.25 -7.14
C THR A 115 -14.01 -10.29 -7.19
N GLY A 116 -13.34 -9.66 -6.23
CA GLY A 116 -11.90 -9.71 -5.99
C GLY A 116 -11.59 -9.31 -4.56
N GLY A 117 -10.31 -9.36 -4.18
CA GLY A 117 -9.84 -8.99 -2.85
C GLY A 117 -9.53 -7.50 -2.71
N TRP A 118 -9.26 -7.08 -1.47
CA TRP A 118 -8.86 -5.70 -1.15
C TRP A 118 -7.77 -5.65 -0.09
N ILE A 119 -6.84 -4.70 -0.27
CA ILE A 119 -5.87 -4.30 0.75
C ILE A 119 -5.90 -2.78 0.85
N GLY A 120 -6.07 -2.25 2.06
CA GLY A 120 -6.01 -0.82 2.32
C GLY A 120 -4.92 -0.46 3.30
N PHE A 121 -4.28 0.68 3.04
CA PHE A 121 -3.24 1.22 3.91
C PHE A 121 -3.64 2.58 4.48
N HIS A 122 -3.20 2.85 5.68
CA HIS A 122 -3.13 4.14 6.35
C HIS A 122 -4.34 5.06 6.07
N HIS A 123 -4.28 5.94 5.07
CA HIS A 123 -5.36 6.85 4.67
C HIS A 123 -6.67 6.15 4.26
N ALA A 124 -6.65 4.85 3.96
CA ALA A 124 -7.88 4.11 3.73
C ALA A 124 -8.81 4.11 4.97
N MET A 125 -8.31 4.51 6.14
CA MET A 125 -9.05 4.67 7.39
C MET A 125 -9.44 6.12 7.73
N LEU A 126 -9.09 7.10 6.91
CA LEU A 126 -9.51 8.49 7.10
C LEU A 126 -11.00 8.65 6.76
N LEU A 127 -11.84 8.17 7.63
CA LEU A 127 -13.29 8.30 7.53
C LEU A 127 -13.86 8.91 8.81
N GLY A 128 -14.84 9.73 8.62
CA GLY A 128 -15.49 10.48 9.68
C GLY A 128 -15.92 11.84 9.19
N ASP A 129 -16.37 12.66 10.12
CA ASP A 129 -16.85 14.02 9.84
C ASP A 129 -15.70 15.05 9.88
N PHE A 130 -14.46 14.63 9.74
CA PHE A 130 -13.33 15.55 9.73
C PHE A 130 -13.12 16.17 8.34
N ASP A 131 -12.55 17.36 8.29
CA ASP A 131 -12.30 18.15 7.07
C ASP A 131 -13.58 18.46 6.25
N GLY A 132 -14.75 18.41 6.88
CA GLY A 132 -16.02 18.72 6.24
C GLY A 132 -16.54 17.66 5.27
N TYR A 133 -15.91 16.52 5.18
CA TYR A 133 -16.39 15.41 4.36
C TYR A 133 -17.44 14.58 5.11
N PRO A 134 -18.54 14.18 4.44
CA PRO A 134 -19.54 13.33 5.07
C PRO A 134 -19.02 11.92 5.28
N MET A 135 -19.44 11.32 6.38
CA MET A 135 -19.18 9.91 6.66
C MET A 135 -19.72 9.01 5.53
N TRP A 136 -18.95 7.99 5.17
CA TRP A 136 -19.44 6.88 4.35
C TRP A 136 -19.81 5.71 5.27
N PRO A 137 -21.10 5.54 5.65
CA PRO A 137 -21.49 4.59 6.69
C PRO A 137 -21.14 3.14 6.37
N TRP A 138 -21.28 2.74 5.10
CA TRP A 138 -20.89 1.40 4.66
C TRP A 138 -19.40 1.12 4.92
N TRP A 139 -18.53 2.12 4.64
CA TRP A 139 -17.09 1.98 4.88
C TRP A 139 -16.77 1.82 6.37
N SER A 140 -17.44 2.60 7.24
CA SER A 140 -17.30 2.43 8.69
C SER A 140 -17.68 1.00 9.13
N HIS A 141 -18.80 0.49 8.62
CA HIS A 141 -19.24 -0.88 8.89
C HIS A 141 -18.22 -1.92 8.35
N PHE A 142 -17.71 -1.71 7.13
CA PHE A 142 -16.68 -2.56 6.55
C PHE A 142 -15.39 -2.58 7.38
N MET A 143 -15.02 -1.47 8.02
CA MET A 143 -13.86 -1.37 8.92
C MET A 143 -14.12 -1.84 10.35
N GLY A 144 -15.31 -2.38 10.64
CA GLY A 144 -15.68 -2.91 11.96
C GLY A 144 -16.39 -1.91 12.86
N ASP A 145 -17.22 -1.03 12.29
CA ASP A 145 -18.02 0.00 12.97
C ASP A 145 -17.19 1.01 13.75
N ILE A 146 -16.08 1.43 13.17
CA ILE A 146 -15.20 2.45 13.73
C ILE A 146 -15.11 3.66 12.81
N ARG A 147 -14.55 4.72 13.34
CA ARG A 147 -14.14 5.92 12.60
C ARG A 147 -12.80 6.42 13.13
N TYR A 148 -12.11 7.16 12.31
CA TYR A 148 -10.93 7.91 12.72
C TYR A 148 -11.31 8.95 13.79
N THR A 149 -10.44 9.14 14.78
CA THR A 149 -10.65 10.13 15.84
C THR A 149 -9.49 11.09 15.99
N SER A 150 -8.25 10.59 15.95
CA SER A 150 -7.05 11.39 16.16
C SER A 150 -5.81 10.60 15.73
N TYR A 151 -4.66 11.22 15.88
CA TYR A 151 -3.35 10.62 15.73
C TYR A 151 -2.43 11.10 16.85
N ILE A 152 -1.35 10.37 17.11
CA ILE A 152 -0.33 10.82 18.05
C ILE A 152 0.44 11.99 17.44
N ALA A 153 0.73 13.01 18.26
CA ALA A 153 1.31 14.28 17.80
C ALA A 153 2.74 14.19 17.26
N GLN A 154 3.42 13.06 17.47
CA GLN A 154 4.79 12.80 17.02
C GLN A 154 4.86 11.39 16.45
N PHE A 155 5.62 11.20 15.38
CA PHE A 155 5.90 9.86 14.87
C PHE A 155 6.60 9.04 15.96
N ALA A 156 6.06 7.86 16.22
CA ALA A 156 6.59 6.99 17.26
C ALA A 156 6.95 5.61 16.72
N THR A 157 8.13 5.15 17.10
CA THR A 157 8.51 3.74 17.00
C THR A 157 7.69 2.93 17.99
N ALA A 158 7.15 1.80 17.56
CA ALA A 158 6.36 0.92 18.42
C ALA A 158 6.50 -0.55 18.06
N THR A 159 6.17 -1.41 18.99
CA THR A 159 6.09 -2.86 18.78
C THR A 159 4.69 -3.23 18.33
N VAL A 160 4.58 -3.90 17.19
CA VAL A 160 3.37 -4.54 16.70
C VAL A 160 3.38 -6.00 17.14
N LYS A 161 2.34 -6.43 17.83
CA LYS A 161 2.11 -7.83 18.25
C LYS A 161 1.25 -8.55 17.23
N VAL A 162 1.61 -9.76 16.85
CA VAL A 162 0.80 -10.62 15.99
C VAL A 162 -0.23 -11.34 16.86
N ASP A 163 -1.50 -10.95 16.72
CA ASP A 163 -2.61 -11.52 17.48
C ASP A 163 -3.06 -12.88 16.93
N ASP A 164 -3.01 -13.03 15.60
CA ASP A 164 -3.39 -14.28 14.94
C ASP A 164 -2.24 -14.80 14.03
N PRO A 165 -1.36 -15.65 14.56
CA PRO A 165 -0.24 -16.21 13.78
C PRO A 165 -0.68 -17.28 12.78
N ASN A 166 -1.93 -17.75 12.83
CA ASN A 166 -2.44 -18.81 11.95
C ASN A 166 -3.08 -18.27 10.67
N HIS A 167 -3.34 -16.97 10.58
CA HIS A 167 -3.88 -16.38 9.37
C HIS A 167 -2.82 -16.36 8.25
N PRO A 168 -3.19 -16.67 6.99
CA PRO A 168 -2.21 -16.70 5.89
C PRO A 168 -1.39 -15.40 5.73
N ALA A 169 -2.00 -14.23 5.99
CA ALA A 169 -1.29 -12.95 5.89
C ALA A 169 -0.18 -12.78 6.94
N THR A 170 -0.32 -13.38 8.11
CA THR A 170 0.67 -13.30 9.20
C THR A 170 1.63 -14.48 9.24
N LYS A 171 1.47 -15.44 8.32
CA LYS A 171 2.30 -16.64 8.28
C LYS A 171 3.79 -16.29 8.13
N GLY A 172 4.61 -16.85 9.03
CA GLY A 172 6.06 -16.66 9.03
C GLY A 172 6.53 -15.35 9.67
N LEU A 173 5.62 -14.51 10.16
CA LEU A 173 5.99 -13.36 10.99
C LEU A 173 6.42 -13.81 12.40
N PRO A 174 7.32 -13.06 13.06
CA PRO A 174 7.60 -13.27 14.47
C PRO A 174 6.36 -12.91 15.32
N HIS A 175 6.35 -13.32 16.60
CA HIS A 175 5.27 -12.96 17.54
C HIS A 175 5.06 -11.45 17.69
N SER A 176 6.12 -10.68 17.47
CA SER A 176 6.08 -9.22 17.41
C SER A 176 7.23 -8.68 16.56
N PHE A 177 7.04 -7.49 16.00
CA PHE A 177 8.05 -6.77 15.24
C PHE A 177 7.95 -5.27 15.51
N VAL A 178 9.03 -4.55 15.24
CA VAL A 178 9.10 -3.10 15.49
C VAL A 178 8.79 -2.36 14.19
N ILE A 179 7.96 -1.33 14.30
CA ILE A 179 7.73 -0.33 13.25
C ILE A 179 8.31 1.00 13.73
N ASP A 180 9.22 1.54 12.92
CA ASP A 180 9.89 2.78 13.23
C ASP A 180 9.07 4.00 12.79
N LYS A 181 8.96 5.00 13.68
CA LYS A 181 8.47 6.36 13.38
C LYS A 181 7.17 6.42 12.59
N GLU A 182 6.17 5.63 12.94
CA GLU A 182 4.85 5.67 12.30
C GLU A 182 3.95 6.74 12.93
N GLU A 183 3.01 7.27 12.16
CA GLU A 183 1.99 8.20 12.60
C GLU A 183 0.77 7.43 13.10
N TRP A 184 0.79 6.93 14.32
CA TRP A 184 -0.27 6.06 14.85
C TRP A 184 -1.60 6.80 14.99
N TYR A 185 -2.64 6.35 14.23
CA TYR A 185 -4.01 6.85 14.35
C TYR A 185 -4.76 6.17 15.48
N THR A 186 -5.78 6.84 15.97
CA THR A 186 -6.72 6.27 16.93
C THR A 186 -8.13 6.20 16.36
N TRP A 187 -8.84 5.19 16.77
CA TRP A 187 -10.20 4.90 16.35
C TRP A 187 -11.20 5.24 17.46
N SER A 188 -12.46 5.43 17.11
CA SER A 188 -13.53 5.71 18.08
C SER A 188 -13.70 4.62 19.16
N ARG A 189 -13.22 3.42 18.87
CA ARG A 189 -13.18 2.24 19.76
C ARG A 189 -12.31 1.16 19.12
N SER A 190 -12.01 0.09 19.87
CA SER A 190 -11.48 -1.13 19.25
C SER A 190 -12.54 -1.78 18.34
N ASN A 191 -12.13 -2.21 17.15
CA ASN A 191 -13.01 -2.93 16.21
C ASN A 191 -12.99 -4.45 16.40
N ARG A 192 -12.23 -4.97 17.35
CA ARG A 192 -12.07 -6.42 17.62
C ARG A 192 -13.38 -7.21 17.73
N PRO A 193 -14.49 -6.68 18.26
CA PRO A 193 -15.75 -7.40 18.26
C PRO A 193 -16.37 -7.64 16.88
N ASN A 194 -15.99 -6.84 15.88
CA ASN A 194 -16.65 -6.80 14.58
C ASN A 194 -15.75 -7.26 13.41
N VAL A 195 -14.47 -7.52 13.68
CA VAL A 195 -13.50 -7.99 12.70
C VAL A 195 -12.55 -9.01 13.32
N ARG A 196 -11.86 -9.77 12.48
CA ARG A 196 -10.77 -10.62 12.91
C ARG A 196 -9.48 -9.81 12.93
N VAL A 197 -8.99 -9.50 14.13
CA VAL A 197 -7.73 -8.76 14.30
C VAL A 197 -6.55 -9.70 14.10
N LEU A 198 -5.61 -9.27 13.26
CA LEU A 198 -4.40 -10.02 12.93
C LEU A 198 -3.18 -9.50 13.68
N ALA A 199 -3.14 -8.19 13.95
CA ALA A 199 -2.07 -7.58 14.74
C ALA A 199 -2.56 -6.30 15.43
N SER A 200 -1.96 -6.01 16.57
CA SER A 200 -2.22 -4.83 17.40
C SER A 200 -0.90 -4.13 17.77
N VAL A 201 -0.91 -2.81 17.92
CA VAL A 201 0.25 -2.09 18.43
C VAL A 201 0.25 -2.10 19.97
N ASP A 202 1.41 -2.30 20.55
CA ASP A 202 1.62 -2.14 21.98
C ASP A 202 1.96 -0.67 22.29
N GLU A 203 0.95 0.09 22.67
CA GLU A 203 1.07 1.52 22.98
C GLU A 203 2.05 1.83 24.11
N SER A 204 2.33 0.86 25.00
CA SER A 204 3.30 1.00 26.08
C SER A 204 4.74 1.13 25.56
N THR A 205 4.97 0.73 24.31
CA THR A 205 6.28 0.74 23.64
C THR A 205 6.51 1.99 22.80
N TYR A 206 5.56 2.93 22.71
CA TYR A 206 5.74 4.17 21.95
C TYR A 206 7.00 4.94 22.36
N GLN A 207 7.82 5.27 21.34
CA GLN A 207 9.01 6.11 21.50
C GLN A 207 9.05 7.17 20.39
N PRO A 208 8.83 8.47 20.71
CA PRO A 208 8.55 9.00 22.04
C PRO A 208 7.21 8.56 22.61
N ARG A 209 7.04 8.60 23.92
CA ARG A 209 5.77 8.26 24.59
C ARG A 209 4.65 9.19 24.13
N SER A 210 3.46 8.63 23.96
CA SER A 210 2.23 9.37 23.69
C SER A 210 1.28 9.28 24.87
N MET A 211 0.54 10.36 25.12
CA MET A 211 -0.63 10.37 26.01
C MET A 211 -1.92 10.03 25.26
N ILE A 212 -1.87 9.99 23.94
CA ILE A 212 -2.99 9.59 23.09
C ILE A 212 -2.91 8.07 22.91
N THR A 213 -3.87 7.36 23.51
CA THR A 213 -3.91 5.90 23.54
C THR A 213 -5.34 5.40 23.38
N MET A 214 -5.50 4.16 22.95
CA MET A 214 -6.78 3.44 22.87
C MET A 214 -6.88 2.30 23.89
N GLY A 215 -5.75 1.77 24.35
CA GLY A 215 -5.66 0.54 25.13
C GLY A 215 -5.60 -0.70 24.24
N ASP A 216 -6.74 -1.25 23.79
CA ASP A 216 -6.76 -2.25 22.72
C ASP A 216 -6.70 -1.54 21.37
N HIS A 217 -5.59 -1.71 20.64
CA HIS A 217 -5.27 -0.95 19.45
C HIS A 217 -4.97 -1.83 18.23
N PRO A 218 -6.01 -2.38 17.57
CA PRO A 218 -5.85 -3.12 16.32
C PRO A 218 -5.26 -2.25 15.22
N VAL A 219 -4.27 -2.80 14.51
CA VAL A 219 -3.57 -2.11 13.39
C VAL A 219 -3.52 -2.96 12.11
N VAL A 220 -3.85 -4.26 12.19
CA VAL A 220 -4.04 -5.12 11.02
C VAL A 220 -5.27 -6.00 11.29
N TRP A 221 -6.21 -6.02 10.34
CA TRP A 221 -7.42 -6.84 10.47
C TRP A 221 -8.02 -7.25 9.14
N THR A 222 -8.91 -8.24 9.17
CA THR A 222 -9.78 -8.65 8.07
C THR A 222 -11.23 -8.67 8.55
N ASN A 223 -12.16 -8.24 7.69
CA ASN A 223 -13.59 -8.37 7.94
C ASN A 223 -14.11 -9.64 7.25
N GLU A 224 -14.51 -10.64 8.05
CA GLU A 224 -15.02 -11.92 7.57
C GLU A 224 -16.55 -11.91 7.30
N HIS A 225 -17.24 -10.78 7.55
CA HIS A 225 -18.68 -10.63 7.28
C HIS A 225 -18.98 -10.27 5.81
N VAL A 226 -17.97 -10.11 4.98
CA VAL A 226 -18.08 -9.89 3.52
C VAL A 226 -17.44 -11.05 2.76
N LYS A 227 -17.82 -11.23 1.48
CA LYS A 227 -17.30 -12.35 0.68
C LYS A 227 -15.88 -12.14 0.15
N ALA A 228 -15.48 -10.89 -0.09
CA ALA A 228 -14.14 -10.58 -0.54
C ALA A 228 -13.11 -10.83 0.57
N ARG A 229 -11.99 -11.47 0.25
CA ARG A 229 -10.84 -11.46 1.12
C ARG A 229 -10.29 -10.04 1.21
N ASN A 230 -10.14 -9.53 2.41
CA ASN A 230 -9.78 -8.13 2.62
C ASN A 230 -8.84 -7.98 3.81
N ILE A 231 -7.89 -7.06 3.72
CA ILE A 231 -7.00 -6.72 4.84
C ILE A 231 -6.81 -5.22 4.87
N TYR A 232 -6.96 -4.65 6.04
CA TYR A 232 -6.44 -3.34 6.34
C TYR A 232 -5.11 -3.48 7.07
N ILE A 233 -4.11 -2.71 6.61
CA ILE A 233 -2.77 -2.59 7.22
C ILE A 233 -2.57 -1.11 7.55
N PHE A 234 -2.52 -0.80 8.84
CA PHE A 234 -2.40 0.59 9.29
C PHE A 234 -1.12 1.27 8.81
N MET A 235 0.04 0.58 8.93
CA MET A 235 1.34 1.13 8.59
C MET A 235 1.38 1.53 7.12
N GLY A 236 1.74 2.80 6.83
CA GLY A 236 1.68 3.30 5.47
C GLY A 236 2.18 4.74 5.29
N HIS A 237 2.89 5.29 6.27
CA HIS A 237 3.33 6.68 6.23
C HIS A 237 4.69 6.88 5.53
N HIS A 238 5.64 5.97 5.72
CA HIS A 238 7.04 6.17 5.32
C HIS A 238 7.55 5.16 4.31
N ALA A 239 8.48 5.59 3.44
CA ALA A 239 9.18 4.73 2.48
C ALA A 239 10.02 3.63 3.15
N GLU A 240 10.57 3.91 4.33
CA GLU A 240 11.43 3.02 5.11
C GLU A 240 10.73 1.73 5.54
N LEU A 241 9.39 1.70 5.55
CA LEU A 241 8.61 0.49 5.76
C LEU A 241 9.01 -0.65 4.80
N PHE A 242 9.41 -0.30 3.55
CA PHE A 242 9.84 -1.29 2.57
C PHE A 242 11.25 -1.86 2.83
N GLN A 243 11.98 -1.33 3.82
CA GLN A 243 13.22 -1.90 4.35
C GLN A 243 12.95 -2.84 5.54
N ASN A 244 11.75 -2.81 6.11
CA ASN A 244 11.34 -3.70 7.19
C ASN A 244 10.84 -5.03 6.60
N LYS A 245 11.61 -6.10 6.86
CA LYS A 245 11.31 -7.44 6.33
C LYS A 245 9.98 -8.00 6.81
N ASP A 246 9.55 -7.67 8.03
CA ASP A 246 8.32 -8.19 8.61
C ASP A 246 7.10 -7.47 8.02
N PHE A 247 7.20 -6.15 7.77
CA PHE A 247 6.20 -5.40 7.02
C PHE A 247 6.07 -5.91 5.57
N THR A 248 7.18 -6.07 4.86
CA THR A 248 7.14 -6.55 3.47
C THR A 248 6.65 -7.98 3.36
N GLN A 249 6.95 -8.84 4.36
CA GLN A 249 6.41 -10.18 4.44
C GLN A 249 4.88 -10.16 4.69
N LEU A 250 4.40 -9.31 5.60
CA LEU A 250 2.96 -9.10 5.83
C LEU A 250 2.25 -8.67 4.54
N PHE A 251 2.80 -7.67 3.85
CA PHE A 251 2.20 -7.16 2.62
C PHE A 251 2.20 -8.21 1.50
N ARG A 252 3.33 -8.90 1.31
CA ARG A 252 3.44 -10.00 0.34
C ARG A 252 2.39 -11.09 0.58
N ASN A 253 2.30 -11.58 1.80
CA ASN A 253 1.34 -12.60 2.18
C ASN A 253 -0.11 -12.13 1.95
N SER A 254 -0.39 -10.86 2.30
CA SER A 254 -1.69 -10.24 2.10
C SER A 254 -2.09 -10.20 0.63
N ILE A 255 -1.16 -9.86 -0.28
CA ILE A 255 -1.40 -9.83 -1.73
C ILE A 255 -1.85 -11.20 -2.23
N PHE A 256 -1.07 -12.24 -1.95
CA PHE A 256 -1.38 -13.59 -2.46
C PHE A 256 -2.65 -14.15 -1.83
N TRP A 257 -2.85 -13.96 -0.53
CA TRP A 257 -4.07 -14.40 0.12
C TRP A 257 -5.30 -13.67 -0.40
N ALA A 258 -5.26 -12.33 -0.49
CA ALA A 258 -6.42 -11.55 -0.94
C ALA A 258 -6.72 -11.77 -2.44
N ALA A 259 -5.71 -12.00 -3.28
CA ALA A 259 -5.90 -12.38 -4.68
C ALA A 259 -6.41 -13.81 -4.89
N GLY A 260 -6.46 -14.65 -3.82
CA GLY A 260 -6.92 -16.03 -3.90
C GLY A 260 -5.89 -16.99 -4.51
N GLN A 261 -4.60 -16.73 -4.28
CA GLN A 261 -3.47 -17.51 -4.79
C GLN A 261 -2.88 -18.41 -3.71
#